data_e3d349be9fdbb20b77cfa7015f82337d
#
_entry.id   e3d349be9fdbb20b77cfa7015f82337d
#
_cell.length_a   1.000
_cell.length_b   1.000
_cell.length_c   1.000
_cell.angle_alpha   90.00
_cell.angle_beta   90.00
_cell.angle_gamma   90.00
#
_symmetry.space_group_name_H-M   'P 1'
#
loop_
_entity.id
_entity.type
_entity.pdbx_description
1 polymer ?
#
loop_
_entity_poly.entity_id
_entity_poly.type
_entity_poly.pdbx_seq_one_letter_code
_entity_poly.pdbx_strand_id
1 'polypeptide(L)'
;MAKLKKSSGRNAFWRLVFLVYCAVMLWLLFGQRLGAASWSDNLNIQPLKTIRLYFSLIQGNDGFLVRHAFINLAGNVILFIPIGYLIPQIWKSLRSFIKVFLITLGAVVVVEMLQYFTGLGSCDVDDLILNVPSAMIGYILWKWFGSKT
;
A
#
# COMPACT_ATOMS: atom_id res chain seq x y z
N MET A 1 -30.49 -10.61 -21.87
CA MET A 1 -29.10 -10.73 -22.39
C MET A 1 -28.27 -9.43 -22.23
N ALA A 2 -28.78 -8.20 -22.39
CA ALA A 2 -28.02 -6.93 -22.27
C ALA A 2 -27.42 -6.66 -20.88
N LYS A 3 -28.11 -7.03 -19.80
CA LYS A 3 -27.62 -6.81 -18.40
C LYS A 3 -26.37 -7.64 -18.05
N LEU A 4 -26.23 -8.85 -18.60
CA LEU A 4 -25.04 -9.71 -18.37
C LEU A 4 -23.80 -9.20 -19.09
N LYS A 5 -23.96 -8.62 -20.29
CA LYS A 5 -22.83 -8.08 -21.08
C LYS A 5 -22.25 -6.81 -20.47
N LYS A 6 -23.09 -5.96 -19.85
CA LYS A 6 -22.68 -4.71 -19.17
C LYS A 6 -21.93 -4.98 -17.85
N SER A 7 -22.26 -6.04 -17.13
CA SER A 7 -21.58 -6.47 -15.91
C SER A 7 -20.17 -7.02 -16.20
N SER A 8 -19.98 -7.76 -17.30
CA SER A 8 -18.70 -8.33 -17.71
C SER A 8 -17.68 -7.25 -18.07
N GLY A 9 -18.07 -6.25 -18.86
CA GLY A 9 -17.18 -5.15 -19.26
C GLY A 9 -16.72 -4.30 -18.07
N ARG A 10 -17.61 -4.03 -17.11
CA ARG A 10 -17.28 -3.26 -15.91
C ARG A 10 -16.27 -4.00 -15.02
N ASN A 11 -16.41 -5.29 -14.86
CA ASN A 11 -15.47 -6.10 -14.11
C ASN A 11 -14.11 -6.19 -14.80
N ALA A 12 -14.08 -6.26 -16.14
CA ALA A 12 -12.84 -6.24 -16.90
C ALA A 12 -12.10 -4.90 -16.74
N PHE A 13 -12.82 -3.77 -16.77
CA PHE A 13 -12.24 -2.45 -16.51
C PHE A 13 -11.57 -2.36 -15.14
N TRP A 14 -12.27 -2.74 -14.05
CA TRP A 14 -11.70 -2.68 -12.70
C TRP A 14 -10.51 -3.62 -12.51
N ARG A 15 -10.50 -4.78 -13.17
CA ARG A 15 -9.34 -5.69 -13.17
C ARG A 15 -8.14 -5.07 -13.87
N LEU A 16 -8.36 -4.39 -15.00
CA LEU A 16 -7.29 -3.68 -15.69
C LEU A 16 -6.71 -2.55 -14.82
N VAL A 17 -7.59 -1.74 -14.20
CA VAL A 17 -7.16 -0.70 -13.24
C VAL A 17 -6.33 -1.29 -12.12
N PHE A 18 -6.75 -2.43 -11.56
CA PHE A 18 -6.01 -3.12 -10.50
C PHE A 18 -4.64 -3.63 -10.97
N LEU A 19 -4.55 -4.20 -12.17
CA LEU A 19 -3.27 -4.67 -12.73
C LEU A 19 -2.29 -3.51 -12.97
N VAL A 20 -2.77 -2.41 -13.55
CA VAL A 20 -1.94 -1.20 -13.73
C VAL A 20 -1.49 -0.65 -12.38
N TYR A 21 -2.42 -0.58 -11.40
CA TYR A 21 -2.08 -0.14 -10.05
C TYR A 21 -1.01 -1.06 -9.41
N CYS A 22 -1.15 -2.38 -9.50
CA CYS A 22 -0.14 -3.31 -8.97
C CYS A 22 1.22 -3.12 -9.65
N ALA A 23 1.25 -2.92 -10.97
CA ALA A 23 2.50 -2.67 -11.69
C ALA A 23 3.19 -1.38 -11.22
N VAL A 24 2.41 -0.30 -11.05
CA VAL A 24 2.93 0.98 -10.52
C VAL A 24 3.41 0.81 -9.08
N MET A 25 2.65 0.11 -8.23
CA MET A 25 3.07 -0.18 -6.85
C MET A 25 4.40 -0.95 -6.80
N LEU A 26 4.52 -2.02 -7.58
CA LEU A 26 5.76 -2.80 -7.61
C LEU A 26 6.94 -1.95 -8.09
N TRP A 27 6.72 -1.09 -9.09
CA TRP A 27 7.76 -0.17 -9.56
C TRP A 27 8.16 0.84 -8.48
N LEU A 28 7.21 1.41 -7.73
CA LEU A 28 7.50 2.35 -6.65
C LEU A 28 8.18 1.69 -5.46
N LEU A 29 7.78 0.47 -5.10
CA LEU A 29 8.32 -0.24 -3.93
C LEU A 29 9.71 -0.83 -4.18
N PHE A 30 10.02 -1.23 -5.41
CA PHE A 30 11.26 -1.94 -5.75
C PHE A 30 12.13 -1.21 -6.77
N GLY A 31 11.54 -0.43 -7.68
CA GLY A 31 12.24 0.15 -8.82
C GLY A 31 13.18 1.30 -8.49
N GLN A 32 12.96 2.02 -7.39
CA GLN A 32 13.76 3.20 -7.03
C GLN A 32 14.94 2.89 -6.08
N ARG A 33 15.06 1.66 -5.61
CA ARG A 33 16.03 1.27 -4.55
C ARG A 33 17.15 0.35 -5.04
N LEU A 34 17.43 0.31 -6.34
CA LEU A 34 18.53 -0.48 -6.90
C LEU A 34 19.86 0.05 -6.38
N GLY A 35 20.44 -0.63 -5.39
CA GLY A 35 21.83 -0.42 -4.95
C GLY A 35 22.05 0.26 -3.58
N ALA A 36 21.07 0.38 -2.72
CA ALA A 36 21.14 1.33 -1.60
C ALA A 36 21.28 0.77 -0.18
N ALA A 37 21.33 -0.53 0.09
CA ALA A 37 21.34 -0.97 1.48
C ALA A 37 22.32 -2.09 1.83
N SER A 38 23.06 -1.89 2.91
CA SER A 38 23.78 -2.94 3.63
C SER A 38 22.77 -3.87 4.33
N TRP A 39 22.97 -5.16 4.25
CA TRP A 39 22.07 -6.18 4.83
C TRP A 39 21.84 -6.00 6.34
N SER A 40 22.80 -5.40 7.07
CA SER A 40 22.75 -5.24 8.52
C SER A 40 21.76 -4.19 9.01
N ASP A 41 21.41 -3.20 8.18
CA ASP A 41 20.62 -2.03 8.60
C ASP A 41 19.18 -2.04 8.09
N ASN A 42 18.78 -3.15 7.41
CA ASN A 42 17.52 -3.23 6.68
C ASN A 42 16.35 -3.78 7.49
N LEU A 43 16.51 -4.02 8.79
CA LEU A 43 15.45 -4.57 9.63
C LEU A 43 15.09 -3.61 10.77
N ASN A 44 13.90 -3.04 10.73
CA ASN A 44 13.33 -2.27 11.83
C ASN A 44 12.10 -2.98 12.40
N ILE A 45 12.27 -3.59 13.57
CA ILE A 45 11.17 -4.23 14.33
C ILE A 45 10.65 -3.37 15.48
N GLN A 46 11.19 -2.14 15.66
CA GLN A 46 10.76 -1.25 16.72
C GLN A 46 9.57 -0.41 16.24
N PRO A 47 8.35 -0.62 16.79
CA PRO A 47 7.19 0.14 16.39
C PRO A 47 7.36 1.65 16.60
N LEU A 48 6.87 2.45 15.66
CA LEU A 48 6.90 3.91 15.65
C LEU A 48 8.30 4.54 15.57
N LYS A 49 9.36 3.77 15.35
CA LYS A 49 10.72 4.32 15.24
C LYS A 49 10.86 5.18 13.99
N THR A 50 10.54 4.64 12.84
CA THR A 50 10.63 5.34 11.55
C THR A 50 9.60 6.47 11.46
N ILE A 51 8.39 6.24 11.93
CA ILE A 51 7.35 7.27 12.00
C ILE A 51 7.81 8.46 12.85
N ARG A 52 8.33 8.23 14.05
CA ARG A 52 8.84 9.30 14.93
C ARG A 52 10.03 10.03 14.30
N LEU A 53 10.96 9.29 13.68
CA LEU A 53 12.07 9.89 12.94
C LEU A 53 11.56 10.84 11.85
N TYR A 54 10.63 10.41 11.02
CA TYR A 54 10.09 11.26 9.96
C TYR A 54 9.32 12.46 10.49
N PHE A 55 8.55 12.30 11.57
CA PHE A 55 7.93 13.45 12.24
C PHE A 55 8.95 14.47 12.76
N SER A 56 10.06 14.02 13.35
CA SER A 56 11.12 14.92 13.81
C SER A 56 11.82 15.62 12.63
N LEU A 57 12.05 14.93 11.53
CA LEU A 57 12.62 15.53 10.31
C LEU A 57 11.70 16.57 9.68
N ILE A 58 10.38 16.35 9.68
CA ILE A 58 9.40 17.32 9.17
C ILE A 58 9.40 18.63 10.00
N GLN A 59 9.70 18.55 11.30
CA GLN A 59 9.81 19.71 12.16
C GLN A 59 11.17 20.42 12.06
N GLY A 60 12.12 19.84 11.33
CA GLY A 60 13.44 20.41 11.10
C GLY A 60 13.45 21.51 10.02
N ASN A 61 14.60 22.17 9.88
CA ASN A 61 14.80 23.27 8.94
C ASN A 61 15.45 22.82 7.61
N ASP A 62 15.84 21.55 7.46
CA ASP A 62 16.41 21.02 6.23
C ASP A 62 15.32 20.63 5.25
N GLY A 63 15.12 21.47 4.24
CA GLY A 63 14.06 21.26 3.24
C GLY A 63 14.17 19.95 2.47
N PHE A 64 15.37 19.39 2.27
CA PHE A 64 15.55 18.10 1.63
C PHE A 64 15.06 16.96 2.53
N LEU A 65 15.44 16.96 3.81
CA LEU A 65 15.00 15.94 4.78
C LEU A 65 13.51 16.03 5.06
N VAL A 66 12.96 17.25 5.18
CA VAL A 66 11.50 17.49 5.33
C VAL A 66 10.74 16.87 4.17
N ARG A 67 11.15 17.19 2.93
CA ARG A 67 10.51 16.64 1.73
C ARG A 67 10.61 15.12 1.67
N HIS A 68 11.77 14.55 1.96
CA HIS A 68 11.99 13.11 1.97
C HIS A 68 11.07 12.42 2.98
N ALA A 69 11.03 12.89 4.22
CA ALA A 69 10.18 12.34 5.27
C ALA A 69 8.69 12.43 4.92
N PHE A 70 8.25 13.58 4.39
CA PHE A 70 6.86 13.77 3.98
C PHE A 70 6.47 12.83 2.84
N ILE A 71 7.30 12.68 1.80
CA ILE A 71 7.03 11.77 0.68
C ILE A 71 6.94 10.33 1.15
N ASN A 72 7.78 9.89 2.07
CA ASN A 72 7.73 8.52 2.60
C ASN A 72 6.45 8.27 3.40
N LEU A 73 6.11 9.15 4.37
CA LEU A 73 4.89 8.98 5.17
C LEU A 73 3.62 9.07 4.31
N ALA A 74 3.51 10.11 3.49
CA ALA A 74 2.36 10.31 2.62
C ALA A 74 2.27 9.23 1.54
N GLY A 75 3.40 8.80 1.00
CA GLY A 75 3.50 7.74 0.01
C GLY A 75 2.94 6.43 0.53
N ASN A 76 3.37 5.98 1.70
CA ASN A 76 2.86 4.76 2.32
C ASN A 76 1.33 4.85 2.52
N VAL A 77 0.83 5.97 3.03
CA VAL A 77 -0.61 6.17 3.22
C VAL A 77 -1.36 6.16 1.89
N ILE A 78 -0.95 6.99 0.92
CA ILE A 78 -1.70 7.18 -0.33
C ILE A 78 -1.65 5.94 -1.21
N LEU A 79 -0.52 5.24 -1.24
CA LEU A 79 -0.34 4.05 -2.09
C LEU A 79 -1.25 2.88 -1.67
N PHE A 80 -1.62 2.75 -0.41
CA PHE A 80 -2.39 1.60 0.05
C PHE A 80 -3.91 1.84 0.09
N ILE A 81 -4.39 3.09 0.00
CA ILE A 81 -5.83 3.37 -0.10
C ILE A 81 -6.48 2.67 -1.31
N PRO A 82 -5.91 2.71 -2.54
CA PRO A 82 -6.54 2.07 -3.68
C PRO A 82 -6.69 0.55 -3.55
N ILE A 83 -5.77 -0.16 -2.89
CA ILE A 83 -5.88 -1.61 -2.72
C ILE A 83 -7.12 -1.98 -1.90
N GLY A 84 -7.38 -1.24 -0.82
CA GLY A 84 -8.56 -1.43 0.02
C GLY A 84 -9.87 -1.16 -0.71
N TYR A 85 -9.88 -0.25 -1.67
CA TYR A 85 -11.03 0.06 -2.53
C TYR A 85 -11.21 -0.99 -3.64
N LEU A 86 -10.15 -1.37 -4.34
CA LEU A 86 -10.20 -2.20 -5.54
C LEU A 86 -10.50 -3.67 -5.24
N ILE A 87 -9.98 -4.23 -4.13
CA ILE A 87 -10.22 -5.63 -3.77
C ILE A 87 -11.73 -5.94 -3.69
N PRO A 88 -12.55 -5.29 -2.85
CA PRO A 88 -13.96 -5.59 -2.74
C PRO A 88 -14.77 -5.15 -3.97
N GLN A 89 -14.26 -4.21 -4.76
CA GLN A 89 -14.87 -3.78 -6.01
C GLN A 89 -14.83 -4.88 -7.07
N ILE A 90 -13.71 -5.63 -7.12
CA ILE A 90 -13.47 -6.66 -8.14
C ILE A 90 -14.01 -8.02 -7.70
N TRP A 91 -13.72 -8.41 -6.45
CA TRP A 91 -14.05 -9.73 -5.92
C TRP A 91 -15.18 -9.66 -4.90
N LYS A 92 -16.37 -10.07 -5.31
CA LYS A 92 -17.56 -10.07 -4.44
C LYS A 92 -17.39 -10.94 -3.19
N SER A 93 -16.61 -12.02 -3.26
CA SER A 93 -16.29 -12.89 -2.12
C SER A 93 -15.41 -12.23 -1.05
N LEU A 94 -14.75 -11.12 -1.41
CA LEU A 94 -13.83 -10.37 -0.54
C LEU A 94 -14.44 -9.07 0.01
N ARG A 95 -15.75 -8.90 -0.03
CA ARG A 95 -16.47 -7.71 0.46
C ARG A 95 -16.61 -7.63 1.99
N SER A 96 -15.82 -8.37 2.74
CA SER A 96 -15.78 -8.34 4.21
C SER A 96 -14.58 -7.53 4.69
N PHE A 97 -14.77 -6.69 5.72
CA PHE A 97 -13.70 -5.92 6.35
C PHE A 97 -12.54 -6.82 6.78
N ILE A 98 -12.84 -7.91 7.48
CA ILE A 98 -11.83 -8.87 7.95
C ILE A 98 -11.05 -9.49 6.79
N LYS A 99 -11.72 -9.84 5.68
CA LYS A 99 -11.02 -10.43 4.53
C LYS A 99 -10.08 -9.43 3.87
N VAL A 100 -10.51 -8.19 3.67
CA VAL A 100 -9.66 -7.14 3.10
C VAL A 100 -8.50 -6.84 4.05
N PHE A 101 -8.76 -6.75 5.35
CA PHE A 101 -7.72 -6.56 6.37
C PHE A 101 -6.65 -7.65 6.30
N LEU A 102 -7.05 -8.94 6.36
CA LEU A 102 -6.12 -10.06 6.34
C LEU A 102 -5.33 -10.16 5.03
N ILE A 103 -5.98 -9.90 3.89
CA ILE A 103 -5.32 -9.90 2.58
C ILE A 103 -4.29 -8.77 2.51
N THR A 104 -4.65 -7.57 2.94
CA THR A 104 -3.74 -6.43 2.93
C THR A 104 -2.57 -6.65 3.89
N LEU A 105 -2.85 -7.11 5.11
CA LEU A 105 -1.81 -7.45 6.07
C LEU A 105 -0.83 -8.48 5.50
N GLY A 106 -1.33 -9.57 4.93
CA GLY A 106 -0.49 -10.59 4.28
C GLY A 106 0.32 -10.03 3.10
N ALA A 107 -0.29 -9.18 2.27
CA ALA A 107 0.40 -8.55 1.15
C ALA A 107 1.54 -7.62 1.62
N VAL A 108 1.31 -6.79 2.65
CA VAL A 108 2.35 -5.93 3.21
C VAL A 108 3.48 -6.76 3.79
N VAL A 109 3.18 -7.79 4.60
CA VAL A 109 4.21 -8.69 5.16
C VAL A 109 5.04 -9.34 4.05
N VAL A 110 4.41 -9.81 2.97
CA VAL A 110 5.14 -10.39 1.82
C VAL A 110 6.04 -9.35 1.15
N VAL A 111 5.58 -8.12 0.97
CA VAL A 111 6.39 -7.03 0.41
C VAL A 111 7.60 -6.75 1.29
N GLU A 112 7.42 -6.60 2.61
CA GLU A 112 8.49 -6.37 3.57
C GLU A 112 9.54 -7.48 3.56
N MET A 113 9.08 -8.75 3.53
CA MET A 113 9.99 -9.89 3.41
C MET A 113 10.76 -9.89 2.09
N LEU A 114 10.09 -9.60 0.96
CA LEU A 114 10.75 -9.49 -0.34
C LEU A 114 11.79 -8.36 -0.34
N GLN A 115 11.47 -7.20 0.22
CA GLN A 115 12.42 -6.08 0.33
C GLN A 115 13.64 -6.46 1.18
N TYR A 116 13.43 -7.15 2.30
CA TYR A 116 14.52 -7.65 3.14
C TYR A 116 15.44 -8.63 2.40
N PHE A 117 14.85 -9.68 1.80
CA PHE A 117 15.64 -10.73 1.14
C PHE A 117 16.31 -10.28 -0.17
N THR A 118 15.73 -9.30 -0.87
CA THR A 118 16.31 -8.79 -2.12
C THR A 118 17.28 -7.63 -1.89
N GLY A 119 17.30 -7.03 -0.68
CA GLY A 119 18.08 -5.82 -0.41
C GLY A 119 17.54 -4.57 -1.13
N LEU A 120 16.34 -4.66 -1.75
CA LEU A 120 15.72 -3.56 -2.48
C LEU A 120 14.85 -2.65 -1.59
N GLY A 121 14.97 -2.79 -0.29
CA GLY A 121 14.25 -1.99 0.71
C GLY A 121 14.63 -2.41 2.12
N SER A 122 13.98 -1.80 3.10
CA SER A 122 14.06 -2.15 4.51
C SER A 122 12.78 -2.83 4.95
N CYS A 123 12.88 -3.92 5.72
CA CYS A 123 11.74 -4.51 6.39
C CYS A 123 11.41 -3.65 7.62
N ASP A 124 10.29 -2.94 7.56
CA ASP A 124 9.91 -1.98 8.60
C ASP A 124 8.50 -2.26 9.13
N VAL A 125 8.40 -2.51 10.44
CA VAL A 125 7.09 -2.72 11.09
C VAL A 125 6.21 -1.48 11.00
N ASP A 126 6.77 -0.29 10.86
CA ASP A 126 6.01 0.95 10.72
C ASP A 126 5.27 1.00 9.37
N ASP A 127 5.77 0.32 8.34
CA ASP A 127 5.04 0.20 7.08
C ASP A 127 3.75 -0.64 7.24
N LEU A 128 3.74 -1.64 8.11
CA LEU A 128 2.48 -2.34 8.46
C LEU A 128 1.51 -1.39 9.17
N ILE A 129 2.02 -0.57 10.09
CA ILE A 129 1.23 0.39 10.88
C ILE A 129 0.61 1.48 9.99
N LEU A 130 1.28 1.88 8.91
CA LEU A 130 0.79 2.89 7.98
C LEU A 130 -0.09 2.29 6.88
N ASN A 131 0.36 1.21 6.25
CA ASN A 131 -0.22 0.67 5.03
C ASN A 131 -1.54 -0.07 5.28
N VAL A 132 -1.62 -0.86 6.36
CA VAL A 132 -2.83 -1.64 6.64
C VAL A 132 -4.02 -0.72 7.01
N PRO A 133 -3.90 0.26 7.94
CA PRO A 133 -4.98 1.22 8.18
C PRO A 133 -5.36 2.03 6.94
N SER A 134 -4.40 2.40 6.10
CA SER A 134 -4.65 3.14 4.86
C SER A 134 -5.51 2.33 3.88
N ALA A 135 -5.25 1.04 3.74
CA ALA A 135 -6.13 0.16 2.97
C ALA A 135 -7.53 0.04 3.60
N MET A 136 -7.64 0.07 4.93
CA MET A 136 -8.96 0.06 5.58
C MET A 136 -9.74 1.35 5.32
N ILE A 137 -9.08 2.50 5.22
CA ILE A 137 -9.69 3.74 4.71
C ILE A 137 -10.22 3.51 3.29
N GLY A 138 -9.44 2.89 2.41
CA GLY A 138 -9.87 2.52 1.05
C GLY A 138 -11.11 1.62 1.04
N TYR A 139 -11.17 0.63 1.93
CA TYR A 139 -12.35 -0.22 2.10
C TYR A 139 -13.59 0.58 2.55
N ILE A 140 -13.44 1.52 3.47
CA ILE A 140 -14.54 2.39 3.94
C ILE A 140 -15.04 3.26 2.77
N LEU A 141 -14.13 3.85 1.98
CA LEU A 141 -14.50 4.60 0.78
C LEU A 141 -15.25 3.73 -0.24
N TRP A 142 -14.80 2.48 -0.44
CA TRP A 142 -15.52 1.54 -1.29
C TRP A 142 -16.94 1.25 -0.74
N LYS A 143 -17.09 1.08 0.56
CA LYS A 143 -18.40 0.83 1.18
C LYS A 143 -19.36 1.99 0.97
N TRP A 144 -18.89 3.23 0.96
CA TRP A 144 -19.72 4.41 0.75
C TRP A 144 -20.05 4.67 -0.73
N PHE A 145 -19.09 4.51 -1.61
CA PHE A 145 -19.19 4.91 -3.02
C PHE A 145 -19.25 3.73 -3.99
N GLY A 146 -18.53 2.64 -3.74
CA GLY A 146 -18.39 1.51 -4.66
C GLY A 146 -19.45 0.43 -4.47
N SER A 147 -19.99 0.25 -3.28
CA SER A 147 -20.94 -0.83 -2.98
C SER A 147 -22.31 -0.65 -3.68
N LYS A 148 -22.63 0.57 -4.10
CA LYS A 148 -23.88 0.93 -4.78
C LYS A 148 -23.84 0.64 -6.30
N THR A 149 -22.69 0.27 -6.84
CA THR A 149 -22.46 -0.01 -8.27
C THR A 149 -22.33 -1.49 -8.54
#